data_8fc0459399aea163ca31cef8f12e9764
#
_entry.id   8fc0459399aea163ca31cef8f12e9764
#
_cell.length_a   1.000
_cell.length_b   1.000
_cell.length_c   1.000
_cell.angle_alpha   90.00
_cell.angle_beta   90.00
_cell.angle_gamma   90.00
#
_symmetry.space_group_name_H-M   'P 1'
#
loop_
_entity.id
_entity.type
_entity.pdbx_description
1 polymer ?
#
loop_
_entity_poly.entity_id
_entity_poly.type
_entity_poly.pdbx_seq_one_letter_code
_entity_poly.pdbx_strand_id
1 'polypeptide(L)'
;MLTYSHQNIDQSDIDALTKALKDEILTGGKKVDEFEEVLCEYVGVKHACVLNSATSALHLAYTALGIKEKIVLTTPLTFAATANAALIAGAKVEFIDIKNDGNIDEKKLEARLLKDSKNIGAISVVDFGGNSVEIDEISSLAKKYNIPLIDDASHALGALYKSEKVGKKADLSIFSFHPVKPITTFEGGAVVSDNEELIDKIKLLRSHGIVKKRLWDSDMVELGYNYRLSDVACALGINQLKKLDHNLEKREEIASFYDKEFEKNPYFSTIKIKNYKKSSRHLYPILLFPEFYCQKEELFESLLHAGVGVQVHYKPTYEFSFYKKLLGEIKLQNADNFYKAELSIPCHQEMNLKDAKFVKDTLFSILEKVKKGYCG
;
A
#
# COMPACT_ATOMS: atom_id res chain seq x y z
N MET A 1 12.65 -14.70 16.09
CA MET A 1 12.35 -14.67 14.64
C MET A 1 12.39 -13.22 14.20
N LEU A 2 13.16 -12.91 13.18
CA LEU A 2 13.21 -11.60 12.55
C LEU A 2 12.12 -11.54 11.48
N THR A 3 11.06 -10.76 11.71
CA THR A 3 9.89 -10.69 10.81
C THR A 3 10.16 -9.83 9.58
N TYR A 4 9.41 -10.01 8.48
CA TYR A 4 9.59 -9.23 7.24
C TYR A 4 9.32 -7.73 7.44
N SER A 5 8.48 -7.36 8.40
CA SER A 5 8.22 -5.99 8.82
C SER A 5 7.80 -5.95 10.28
N HIS A 6 8.01 -4.82 10.95
CA HIS A 6 7.70 -4.61 12.36
C HIS A 6 7.39 -3.13 12.62
N GLN A 7 6.41 -2.86 13.50
CA GLN A 7 6.13 -1.51 13.98
C GLN A 7 7.23 -1.02 14.93
N ASN A 8 7.44 0.29 14.97
CA ASN A 8 8.31 0.93 15.96
C ASN A 8 7.45 1.76 16.91
N ILE A 9 7.34 1.31 18.16
CA ILE A 9 6.63 2.00 19.24
C ILE A 9 7.62 2.29 20.34
N ASP A 10 7.81 3.56 20.66
CA ASP A 10 8.69 4.02 21.73
C ASP A 10 7.93 4.73 22.86
N GLN A 11 8.66 5.23 23.86
CA GLN A 11 8.05 5.90 25.01
C GLN A 11 7.27 7.15 24.61
N SER A 12 7.70 7.87 23.56
CA SER A 12 7.00 9.07 23.10
C SER A 12 5.62 8.75 22.53
N ASP A 13 5.45 7.57 21.90
CA ASP A 13 4.15 7.08 21.42
C ASP A 13 3.23 6.72 22.59
N ILE A 14 3.77 6.04 23.61
CA ILE A 14 3.05 5.67 24.84
C ILE A 14 2.57 6.94 25.56
N ASP A 15 3.43 7.94 25.67
CA ASP A 15 3.11 9.22 26.32
C ASP A 15 2.02 9.98 25.54
N ALA A 16 2.10 10.00 24.20
CA ALA A 16 1.08 10.59 23.35
C ALA A 16 -0.29 9.92 23.51
N LEU A 17 -0.32 8.57 23.53
CA LEU A 17 -1.54 7.79 23.78
C LEU A 17 -2.09 8.06 25.18
N THR A 18 -1.24 8.00 26.22
CA THR A 18 -1.65 8.23 27.60
C THR A 18 -2.23 9.63 27.79
N LYS A 19 -1.67 10.63 27.12
CA LYS A 19 -2.19 12.00 27.14
C LYS A 19 -3.56 12.08 26.47
N ALA A 20 -3.70 11.51 25.27
CA ALA A 20 -4.95 11.52 24.52
C ALA A 20 -6.10 10.77 25.21
N LEU A 21 -5.79 9.69 25.97
CA LEU A 21 -6.80 8.97 26.78
C LEU A 21 -7.41 9.82 27.90
N LYS A 22 -6.76 10.93 28.28
CA LYS A 22 -7.27 11.88 29.30
C LYS A 22 -8.04 13.04 28.70
N ASP A 23 -8.11 13.13 27.36
CA ASP A 23 -8.87 14.17 26.67
C ASP A 23 -10.38 13.93 26.87
N GLU A 24 -11.16 15.02 26.85
CA GLU A 24 -12.62 14.96 27.06
C GLU A 24 -13.35 14.25 25.91
N ILE A 25 -12.78 14.31 24.68
CA ILE A 25 -13.35 13.74 23.46
C ILE A 25 -12.39 12.70 22.90
N LEU A 26 -12.84 11.43 22.79
CA LEU A 26 -12.03 10.32 22.30
C LEU A 26 -12.38 9.89 20.86
N THR A 27 -13.40 10.50 20.24
CA THR A 27 -13.81 10.23 18.86
C THR A 27 -14.45 11.46 18.21
N GLY A 28 -13.94 11.87 17.05
CA GLY A 28 -14.42 13.08 16.34
C GLY A 28 -14.03 14.37 17.01
N GLY A 29 -12.93 14.38 17.75
CA GLY A 29 -12.35 15.54 18.41
C GLY A 29 -11.19 16.17 17.64
N LYS A 30 -10.45 17.04 18.33
CA LYS A 30 -9.38 17.86 17.74
C LYS A 30 -8.18 17.06 17.19
N LYS A 31 -7.93 15.85 17.72
CA LYS A 31 -6.81 15.03 17.25
C LYS A 31 -7.03 14.50 15.84
N VAL A 32 -8.28 14.34 15.42
CA VAL A 32 -8.63 13.98 14.05
C VAL A 32 -8.22 15.10 13.10
N ASP A 33 -8.62 16.34 13.39
CA ASP A 33 -8.29 17.51 12.57
C ASP A 33 -6.77 17.75 12.54
N GLU A 34 -6.11 17.70 13.70
CA GLU A 34 -4.64 17.84 13.84
C GLU A 34 -3.88 16.78 12.99
N PHE A 35 -4.36 15.54 12.98
CA PHE A 35 -3.71 14.48 12.17
C PHE A 35 -3.94 14.70 10.67
N GLU A 36 -5.14 15.12 10.26
CA GLU A 36 -5.43 15.48 8.87
C GLU A 36 -4.54 16.65 8.42
N GLU A 37 -4.35 17.69 9.25
CA GLU A 37 -3.49 18.85 8.95
C GLU A 37 -2.01 18.45 8.78
N VAL A 38 -1.42 17.76 9.76
CA VAL A 38 0.01 17.37 9.67
C VAL A 38 0.27 16.38 8.54
N LEU A 39 -0.73 15.56 8.18
CA LEU A 39 -0.64 14.67 7.02
C LEU A 39 -0.66 15.46 5.71
N CYS A 40 -1.52 16.48 5.59
CA CYS A 40 -1.55 17.41 4.46
C CYS A 40 -0.21 18.12 4.30
N GLU A 41 0.33 18.67 5.37
CA GLU A 41 1.65 19.33 5.38
C GLU A 41 2.77 18.38 4.92
N TYR A 42 2.78 17.16 5.47
CA TYR A 42 3.82 16.17 5.16
C TYR A 42 3.78 15.72 3.70
N VAL A 43 2.60 15.43 3.16
CA VAL A 43 2.43 14.99 1.77
C VAL A 43 2.51 16.17 0.78
N GLY A 44 2.11 17.36 1.20
CA GLY A 44 2.05 18.56 0.37
C GLY A 44 0.77 18.62 -0.47
N VAL A 45 -0.37 18.28 0.11
CA VAL A 45 -1.73 18.34 -0.46
C VAL A 45 -2.61 19.25 0.40
N LYS A 46 -3.80 19.61 -0.10
CA LYS A 46 -4.66 20.58 0.59
C LYS A 46 -5.60 19.94 1.62
N HIS A 47 -6.06 18.74 1.37
CA HIS A 47 -7.12 18.11 2.15
C HIS A 47 -6.81 16.65 2.46
N ALA A 48 -7.21 16.20 3.64
CA ALA A 48 -7.14 14.82 4.08
C ALA A 48 -8.40 14.41 4.83
N CYS A 49 -8.66 13.12 4.84
CA CYS A 49 -9.65 12.48 5.68
C CYS A 49 -9.06 11.20 6.26
N VAL A 50 -8.89 11.14 7.59
CA VAL A 50 -8.43 9.92 8.26
C VAL A 50 -9.60 8.99 8.59
N LEU A 51 -9.37 7.68 8.43
CA LEU A 51 -10.36 6.62 8.57
C LEU A 51 -9.79 5.44 9.37
N ASN A 52 -10.67 4.55 9.79
CA ASN A 52 -10.30 3.39 10.61
C ASN A 52 -9.51 2.30 9.86
N SER A 53 -9.36 2.39 8.54
CA SER A 53 -8.49 1.53 7.73
C SER A 53 -8.29 2.08 6.32
N ALA A 54 -7.23 1.64 5.61
CA ALA A 54 -7.08 1.91 4.19
C ALA A 54 -8.18 1.24 3.35
N THR A 55 -8.73 0.12 3.78
CA THR A 55 -9.87 -0.53 3.12
C THR A 55 -11.10 0.37 3.13
N SER A 56 -11.39 1.01 4.27
CA SER A 56 -12.47 2.00 4.38
C SER A 56 -12.18 3.23 3.52
N ALA A 57 -10.93 3.67 3.46
CA ALA A 57 -10.49 4.79 2.64
C ALA A 57 -10.71 4.51 1.15
N LEU A 58 -10.28 3.35 0.65
CA LEU A 58 -10.53 2.89 -0.71
C LEU A 58 -12.03 2.82 -1.02
N HIS A 59 -12.81 2.21 -0.12
CA HIS A 59 -14.26 2.07 -0.31
C HIS A 59 -14.94 3.45 -0.44
N LEU A 60 -14.62 4.39 0.46
CA LEU A 60 -15.21 5.73 0.38
C LEU A 60 -14.68 6.54 -0.80
N ALA A 61 -13.42 6.35 -1.22
CA ALA A 61 -12.90 6.97 -2.44
C ALA A 61 -13.69 6.52 -3.66
N TYR A 62 -13.92 5.22 -3.84
CA TYR A 62 -14.75 4.69 -4.93
C TYR A 62 -16.21 5.16 -4.83
N THR A 63 -16.78 5.18 -3.64
CA THR A 63 -18.16 5.64 -3.42
C THR A 63 -18.31 7.13 -3.74
N ALA A 64 -17.37 7.96 -3.31
CA ALA A 64 -17.39 9.40 -3.56
C ALA A 64 -17.31 9.73 -5.06
N LEU A 65 -16.56 8.95 -5.84
CA LEU A 65 -16.47 9.06 -7.30
C LEU A 65 -17.74 8.58 -8.04
N GLY A 66 -18.68 7.93 -7.36
CA GLY A 66 -19.93 7.49 -7.97
C GLY A 66 -19.76 6.43 -9.06
N ILE A 67 -18.81 5.50 -8.88
CA ILE A 67 -18.42 4.52 -9.91
C ILE A 67 -19.26 3.23 -9.93
N LYS A 68 -20.43 3.23 -9.27
CA LYS A 68 -21.33 2.08 -9.26
C LYS A 68 -21.61 1.61 -10.71
N GLU A 69 -21.61 0.27 -10.92
CA GLU A 69 -21.79 -0.43 -12.19
C GLU A 69 -20.68 -0.17 -13.23
N LYS A 70 -19.72 0.70 -12.98
CA LYS A 70 -18.57 0.95 -13.85
C LYS A 70 -17.42 0.00 -13.54
N ILE A 71 -16.40 0.01 -14.38
CA ILE A 71 -15.21 -0.83 -14.24
C ILE A 71 -14.10 -0.02 -13.55
N VAL A 72 -13.47 -0.59 -12.54
CA VAL A 72 -12.20 -0.13 -11.98
C VAL A 72 -11.08 -0.95 -12.62
N LEU A 73 -10.17 -0.26 -13.32
CA LEU A 73 -8.93 -0.88 -13.80
C LEU A 73 -7.89 -0.83 -12.70
N THR A 74 -7.35 -2.00 -12.31
CA THR A 74 -6.35 -2.08 -11.25
C THR A 74 -5.31 -3.16 -11.53
N THR A 75 -4.30 -3.27 -10.67
CA THR A 75 -3.28 -4.33 -10.71
C THR A 75 -3.74 -5.59 -9.97
N PRO A 76 -3.37 -6.79 -10.42
CA PRO A 76 -3.63 -8.01 -9.66
C PRO A 76 -2.68 -8.21 -8.48
N LEU A 77 -1.52 -7.54 -8.49
CA LEU A 77 -0.48 -7.66 -7.48
C LEU A 77 -0.67 -6.59 -6.41
N THR A 78 -1.63 -6.85 -5.54
CA THR A 78 -2.05 -5.95 -4.46
C THR A 78 -2.64 -6.75 -3.31
N PHE A 79 -2.75 -6.14 -2.13
CA PHE A 79 -3.62 -6.67 -1.08
C PHE A 79 -5.08 -6.64 -1.56
N ALA A 80 -5.86 -7.66 -1.22
CA ALA A 80 -7.23 -7.82 -1.74
C ALA A 80 -8.14 -6.59 -1.52
N ALA A 81 -7.79 -5.72 -0.57
CA ALA A 81 -8.58 -4.53 -0.23
C ALA A 81 -8.83 -3.60 -1.43
N THR A 82 -7.83 -3.40 -2.31
CA THR A 82 -7.95 -2.52 -3.49
C THR A 82 -9.09 -2.95 -4.39
N ALA A 83 -9.17 -4.25 -4.70
CA ALA A 83 -10.24 -4.80 -5.55
C ALA A 83 -11.55 -5.00 -4.76
N ASN A 84 -11.48 -5.49 -3.51
CA ASN A 84 -12.66 -5.70 -2.67
C ASN A 84 -13.44 -4.41 -2.44
N ALA A 85 -12.75 -3.31 -2.15
CA ALA A 85 -13.38 -2.01 -1.91
C ALA A 85 -14.16 -1.51 -3.14
N ALA A 86 -13.63 -1.73 -4.35
CA ALA A 86 -14.34 -1.42 -5.59
C ALA A 86 -15.63 -2.25 -5.74
N LEU A 87 -15.56 -3.56 -5.46
CA LEU A 87 -16.75 -4.43 -5.49
C LEU A 87 -17.79 -4.01 -4.44
N ILE A 88 -17.35 -3.64 -3.22
CA ILE A 88 -18.24 -3.16 -2.15
C ILE A 88 -18.94 -1.85 -2.57
N ALA A 89 -18.24 -0.96 -3.28
CA ALA A 89 -18.82 0.26 -3.85
C ALA A 89 -19.76 -0.01 -5.05
N GLY A 90 -19.97 -1.28 -5.43
CA GLY A 90 -20.85 -1.69 -6.52
C GLY A 90 -20.21 -1.59 -7.90
N ALA A 91 -18.92 -1.41 -8.01
CA ALA A 91 -18.19 -1.41 -9.27
C ALA A 91 -17.83 -2.84 -9.72
N LYS A 92 -17.39 -2.97 -10.97
CA LYS A 92 -16.74 -4.16 -11.51
C LYS A 92 -15.22 -3.95 -11.46
N VAL A 93 -14.45 -5.02 -11.40
CA VAL A 93 -12.98 -4.95 -11.39
C VAL A 93 -12.41 -5.64 -12.61
N GLU A 94 -11.42 -5.02 -13.24
CA GLU A 94 -10.63 -5.60 -14.32
C GLU A 94 -9.16 -5.39 -14.02
N PHE A 95 -8.35 -6.46 -14.18
CA PHE A 95 -6.94 -6.44 -13.85
C PHE A 95 -6.08 -6.16 -15.08
N ILE A 96 -5.14 -5.24 -14.92
CA ILE A 96 -4.08 -4.94 -15.87
C ILE A 96 -2.79 -5.59 -15.38
N ASP A 97 -2.08 -6.28 -16.25
CA ASP A 97 -0.83 -6.95 -15.91
C ASP A 97 0.27 -5.96 -15.46
N ILE A 98 1.29 -6.47 -14.86
CA ILE A 98 2.36 -5.71 -14.21
C ILE A 98 3.65 -5.69 -15.04
N LYS A 99 4.58 -4.82 -14.64
CA LYS A 99 5.99 -4.86 -15.02
C LYS A 99 6.81 -5.72 -14.05
N ASN A 100 8.10 -5.88 -14.36
CA ASN A 100 9.02 -6.66 -13.52
C ASN A 100 9.28 -6.03 -12.13
N ASP A 101 8.90 -4.79 -11.91
CA ASP A 101 9.01 -4.10 -10.63
C ASP A 101 7.77 -4.28 -9.72
N GLY A 102 6.79 -5.06 -10.15
CA GLY A 102 5.55 -5.31 -9.42
C GLY A 102 4.45 -4.27 -9.67
N ASN A 103 4.77 -3.14 -10.27
CA ASN A 103 3.83 -2.07 -10.57
C ASN A 103 3.05 -2.33 -11.86
N ILE A 104 1.88 -1.72 -11.99
CA ILE A 104 1.04 -1.80 -13.19
C ILE A 104 1.81 -1.44 -14.46
N ASP A 105 1.54 -2.14 -15.57
CA ASP A 105 2.14 -1.85 -16.87
C ASP A 105 1.36 -0.73 -17.58
N GLU A 106 1.95 0.45 -17.71
CA GLU A 106 1.34 1.64 -18.30
C GLU A 106 0.94 1.41 -19.77
N LYS A 107 1.75 0.62 -20.52
CA LYS A 107 1.46 0.31 -21.93
C LYS A 107 0.25 -0.61 -22.06
N LYS A 108 0.11 -1.60 -21.17
CA LYS A 108 -1.04 -2.49 -21.12
C LYS A 108 -2.29 -1.73 -20.67
N LEU A 109 -2.15 -0.78 -19.74
CA LEU A 109 -3.22 0.12 -19.33
C LEU A 109 -3.69 0.99 -20.51
N GLU A 110 -2.76 1.64 -21.24
CA GLU A 110 -3.11 2.43 -22.43
C GLU A 110 -3.79 1.57 -23.49
N ALA A 111 -3.27 0.39 -23.79
CA ALA A 111 -3.86 -0.54 -24.76
C ALA A 111 -5.28 -0.95 -24.36
N ARG A 112 -5.56 -1.11 -23.05
CA ARG A 112 -6.92 -1.38 -22.56
C ARG A 112 -7.86 -0.18 -22.73
N LEU A 113 -7.41 1.02 -22.42
CA LEU A 113 -8.18 2.26 -22.55
C LEU A 113 -8.52 2.58 -24.01
N LEU A 114 -7.62 2.28 -24.94
CA LEU A 114 -7.85 2.43 -26.39
C LEU A 114 -8.99 1.55 -26.92
N LYS A 115 -9.23 0.37 -26.33
CA LYS A 115 -10.31 -0.54 -26.74
C LYS A 115 -11.69 -0.01 -26.38
N ASP A 116 -11.88 0.38 -25.14
CA ASP A 116 -13.11 0.97 -24.60
C ASP A 116 -12.81 1.65 -23.27
N SER A 117 -13.01 2.96 -23.23
CA SER A 117 -12.84 3.78 -22.02
C SER A 117 -14.18 4.24 -21.41
N LYS A 118 -15.31 4.10 -22.14
CA LYS A 118 -16.60 4.69 -21.74
C LYS A 118 -17.17 4.11 -20.45
N ASN A 119 -16.91 2.80 -20.21
CA ASN A 119 -17.42 2.11 -19.03
C ASN A 119 -16.41 2.09 -17.87
N ILE A 120 -15.25 2.73 -18.03
CA ILE A 120 -14.25 2.82 -16.94
C ILE A 120 -14.67 3.92 -15.98
N GLY A 121 -14.78 3.56 -14.70
CA GLY A 121 -15.13 4.48 -13.61
C GLY A 121 -13.94 5.07 -12.91
N ALA A 122 -12.85 4.30 -12.79
CA ALA A 122 -11.59 4.76 -12.20
C ALA A 122 -10.41 3.90 -12.67
N ILE A 123 -9.22 4.48 -12.64
CA ILE A 123 -7.94 3.77 -12.65
C ILE A 123 -7.44 3.76 -11.22
N SER A 124 -7.14 2.57 -10.67
CA SER A 124 -6.61 2.44 -9.31
C SER A 124 -5.26 1.73 -9.37
N VAL A 125 -4.19 2.47 -9.15
CA VAL A 125 -2.83 1.96 -9.17
C VAL A 125 -2.36 1.63 -7.75
N VAL A 126 -1.28 0.86 -7.63
CA VAL A 126 -0.69 0.49 -6.34
C VAL A 126 0.82 0.71 -6.42
N ASP A 127 1.38 1.41 -5.47
CA ASP A 127 2.81 1.63 -5.31
C ASP A 127 3.48 0.43 -4.64
N PHE A 128 3.70 -0.62 -5.41
CA PHE A 128 4.15 -1.92 -4.90
C PHE A 128 5.45 -1.81 -4.09
N GLY A 129 5.42 -2.34 -2.87
CA GLY A 129 6.58 -2.37 -1.97
C GLY A 129 7.09 -0.98 -1.54
N GLY A 130 6.34 0.08 -1.85
CA GLY A 130 6.74 1.47 -1.60
C GLY A 130 7.53 2.09 -2.76
N ASN A 131 7.61 1.42 -3.91
CA ASN A 131 8.16 1.94 -5.14
C ASN A 131 7.05 2.56 -5.99
N SER A 132 7.03 3.87 -6.12
CA SER A 132 6.00 4.59 -6.87
C SER A 132 5.83 4.04 -8.29
N VAL A 133 4.59 3.98 -8.78
CA VAL A 133 4.29 3.77 -10.20
C VAL A 133 4.87 4.91 -11.06
N GLU A 134 4.79 4.82 -12.39
CA GLU A 134 5.08 5.95 -13.29
C GLU A 134 3.88 6.91 -13.31
N ILE A 135 3.70 7.60 -12.19
CA ILE A 135 2.48 8.36 -11.93
C ILE A 135 2.22 9.48 -12.96
N ASP A 136 3.27 10.07 -13.54
CA ASP A 136 3.12 11.11 -14.57
C ASP A 136 2.51 10.54 -15.86
N GLU A 137 2.96 9.37 -16.30
CA GLU A 137 2.42 8.67 -17.46
C GLU A 137 0.95 8.28 -17.21
N ILE A 138 0.68 7.67 -16.06
CA ILE A 138 -0.67 7.20 -15.71
C ILE A 138 -1.63 8.37 -15.52
N SER A 139 -1.21 9.44 -14.85
CA SER A 139 -2.01 10.66 -14.70
C SER A 139 -2.32 11.31 -16.06
N SER A 140 -1.36 11.29 -16.99
CA SER A 140 -1.59 11.77 -18.36
C SER A 140 -2.62 10.93 -19.10
N LEU A 141 -2.58 9.60 -18.96
CA LEU A 141 -3.59 8.71 -19.53
C LEU A 141 -4.96 8.95 -18.88
N ALA A 142 -5.05 9.02 -17.56
CA ALA A 142 -6.28 9.30 -16.83
C ALA A 142 -6.94 10.61 -17.32
N LYS A 143 -6.16 11.68 -17.43
CA LYS A 143 -6.62 12.98 -17.95
C LYS A 143 -7.07 12.90 -19.41
N LYS A 144 -6.30 12.21 -20.29
CA LYS A 144 -6.62 12.04 -21.71
C LYS A 144 -8.00 11.40 -21.91
N TYR A 145 -8.37 10.45 -21.07
CA TYR A 145 -9.65 9.74 -21.14
C TYR A 145 -10.71 10.28 -20.17
N ASN A 146 -10.40 11.32 -19.40
CA ASN A 146 -11.28 11.89 -18.36
C ASN A 146 -11.78 10.83 -17.37
N ILE A 147 -10.84 10.01 -16.86
CA ILE A 147 -11.10 8.95 -15.89
C ILE A 147 -10.40 9.31 -14.58
N PRO A 148 -11.08 9.26 -13.42
CA PRO A 148 -10.45 9.49 -12.12
C PRO A 148 -9.32 8.51 -11.84
N LEU A 149 -8.23 9.04 -11.25
CA LEU A 149 -7.06 8.27 -10.82
C LEU A 149 -7.04 8.15 -9.30
N ILE A 150 -7.01 6.91 -8.81
CA ILE A 150 -6.76 6.58 -7.40
C ILE A 150 -5.38 5.97 -7.29
N ASP A 151 -4.57 6.48 -6.35
CA ASP A 151 -3.27 5.94 -6.00
C ASP A 151 -3.37 5.22 -4.65
N ASP A 152 -3.42 3.89 -4.66
CA ASP A 152 -3.28 3.09 -3.45
C ASP A 152 -1.81 3.10 -3.00
N ALA A 153 -1.44 4.19 -2.36
CA ALA A 153 -0.12 4.44 -1.80
C ALA A 153 0.06 3.83 -0.39
N SER A 154 -0.72 2.78 -0.06
CA SER A 154 -0.68 2.10 1.26
C SER A 154 0.70 1.60 1.65
N HIS A 155 1.62 1.46 0.72
CA HIS A 155 3.02 1.09 0.96
C HIS A 155 3.98 2.28 0.88
N ALA A 156 3.55 3.45 0.41
CA ALA A 156 4.44 4.47 -0.13
C ALA A 156 4.44 5.81 0.64
N LEU A 157 3.88 5.85 1.86
CA LEU A 157 3.96 7.07 2.67
C LEU A 157 5.43 7.46 2.88
N GLY A 158 5.78 8.68 2.46
CA GLY A 158 7.13 9.24 2.49
C GLY A 158 8.03 8.89 1.30
N ALA A 159 7.59 8.02 0.39
CA ALA A 159 8.26 7.80 -0.89
C ALA A 159 8.24 9.07 -1.76
N LEU A 160 9.21 9.15 -2.70
CA LEU A 160 9.32 10.27 -3.64
C LEU A 160 9.27 9.79 -5.09
N TYR A 161 8.59 10.57 -5.92
CA TYR A 161 8.63 10.48 -7.36
C TYR A 161 9.07 11.85 -7.93
N LYS A 162 10.22 11.90 -8.61
CA LYS A 162 10.82 13.15 -9.13
C LYS A 162 10.86 14.28 -8.07
N SER A 163 11.34 13.95 -6.87
CA SER A 163 11.46 14.85 -5.72
C SER A 163 10.15 15.32 -5.07
N GLU A 164 8.99 14.89 -5.57
CA GLU A 164 7.69 15.15 -4.93
C GLU A 164 7.24 13.94 -4.10
N LYS A 165 6.59 14.20 -2.98
CA LYS A 165 6.01 13.13 -2.14
C LYS A 165 4.93 12.38 -2.94
N VAL A 166 4.90 11.05 -2.80
CA VAL A 166 3.79 10.22 -3.25
C VAL A 166 2.52 10.68 -2.55
N GLY A 167 1.41 10.70 -3.29
CA GLY A 167 0.12 11.19 -2.80
C GLY A 167 -0.38 12.49 -3.46
N LYS A 168 0.48 13.19 -4.25
CA LYS A 168 0.15 14.50 -4.84
C LYS A 168 -0.49 14.46 -6.23
N LYS A 169 -0.26 13.41 -7.00
CA LYS A 169 -0.50 13.44 -8.46
C LYS A 169 -1.76 12.70 -8.93
N ALA A 170 -2.40 11.98 -8.05
CA ALA A 170 -3.69 11.34 -8.30
C ALA A 170 -4.84 12.25 -7.82
N ASP A 171 -6.05 11.98 -8.28
CA ASP A 171 -7.25 12.67 -7.78
C ASP A 171 -7.51 12.33 -6.31
N LEU A 172 -7.26 11.08 -5.92
CA LEU A 172 -7.32 10.59 -4.55
C LEU A 172 -6.14 9.65 -4.29
N SER A 173 -5.43 9.85 -3.19
CA SER A 173 -4.37 8.92 -2.75
C SER A 173 -4.69 8.34 -1.38
N ILE A 174 -4.40 7.05 -1.23
CA ILE A 174 -4.77 6.26 -0.05
C ILE A 174 -3.52 5.86 0.72
N PHE A 175 -3.49 6.11 2.01
CA PHE A 175 -2.45 5.63 2.91
C PHE A 175 -2.99 4.64 3.94
N SER A 176 -2.14 3.71 4.37
CA SER A 176 -2.45 2.73 5.40
C SER A 176 -1.57 2.95 6.62
N PHE A 177 -2.18 2.82 7.79
CA PHE A 177 -1.52 2.91 9.10
C PHE A 177 -1.62 1.60 9.89
N HIS A 178 -1.76 0.46 9.17
CA HIS A 178 -1.64 -0.88 9.76
C HIS A 178 -0.24 -1.09 10.36
N PRO A 179 -0.04 -1.93 11.40
CA PRO A 179 1.23 -2.07 12.14
C PRO A 179 2.49 -2.29 11.30
N VAL A 180 2.38 -3.01 10.17
CA VAL A 180 3.55 -3.28 9.30
C VAL A 180 3.94 -2.10 8.40
N LYS A 181 3.14 -1.02 8.35
CA LYS A 181 3.37 0.13 7.48
C LYS A 181 4.46 1.07 8.04
N PRO A 182 4.94 2.07 7.24
CA PRO A 182 5.97 3.01 7.70
C PRO A 182 5.63 3.74 8.99
N ILE A 183 4.34 4.02 9.23
CA ILE A 183 3.79 4.48 10.52
C ILE A 183 2.55 3.64 10.86
N THR A 184 2.17 3.62 12.14
CA THR A 184 0.98 2.90 12.59
C THR A 184 0.07 3.73 13.49
N THR A 185 -1.23 3.44 13.41
CA THR A 185 -2.25 3.87 14.37
C THR A 185 -3.00 2.66 14.95
N PHE A 186 -2.32 1.50 15.05
CA PHE A 186 -2.84 0.14 15.23
C PHE A 186 -3.60 -0.29 13.97
N GLU A 187 -4.79 0.18 13.77
CA GLU A 187 -5.55 0.19 12.54
C GLU A 187 -5.81 1.64 12.13
N GLY A 188 -5.78 1.92 10.83
CA GLY A 188 -6.05 3.25 10.30
C GLY A 188 -5.70 3.37 8.83
N GLY A 189 -6.16 4.46 8.24
CA GLY A 189 -5.86 4.86 6.88
C GLY A 189 -6.25 6.31 6.66
N ALA A 190 -5.91 6.82 5.49
CA ALA A 190 -6.30 8.15 5.08
C ALA A 190 -6.55 8.22 3.58
N VAL A 191 -7.42 9.13 3.18
CA VAL A 191 -7.53 9.66 1.82
C VAL A 191 -6.96 11.07 1.83
N VAL A 192 -6.12 11.38 0.84
CA VAL A 192 -5.61 12.74 0.65
C VAL A 192 -5.90 13.21 -0.78
N SER A 193 -6.11 14.51 -0.97
CA SER A 193 -6.45 15.12 -2.25
C SER A 193 -6.28 16.64 -2.24
N ASP A 194 -6.17 17.24 -3.42
CA ASP A 194 -6.36 18.68 -3.62
C ASP A 194 -7.82 19.07 -3.93
N ASN A 195 -8.71 18.07 -4.08
CA ASN A 195 -10.12 18.26 -4.36
C ASN A 195 -10.95 18.27 -3.06
N GLU A 196 -11.38 19.45 -2.63
CA GLU A 196 -12.16 19.67 -1.41
C GLU A 196 -13.51 18.93 -1.44
N GLU A 197 -14.23 18.98 -2.56
CA GLU A 197 -15.57 18.38 -2.68
C GLU A 197 -15.53 16.84 -2.47
N LEU A 198 -14.49 16.18 -3.00
CA LEU A 198 -14.32 14.73 -2.80
C LEU A 198 -13.99 14.41 -1.35
N ILE A 199 -13.12 15.20 -0.71
CA ILE A 199 -12.76 14.96 0.71
C ILE A 199 -13.94 15.25 1.63
N ASP A 200 -14.72 16.31 1.39
CA ASP A 200 -15.92 16.62 2.17
C ASP A 200 -16.97 15.52 2.04
N LYS A 201 -17.16 15.00 0.83
CA LYS A 201 -18.05 13.85 0.61
C LYS A 201 -17.56 12.62 1.38
N ILE A 202 -16.26 12.33 1.37
CA ILE A 202 -15.67 11.22 2.12
C ILE A 202 -15.86 11.45 3.65
N LYS A 203 -15.64 12.66 4.15
CA LYS A 203 -15.88 13.02 5.56
C LYS A 203 -17.34 12.82 5.98
N LEU A 204 -18.28 13.21 5.12
CA LEU A 204 -19.70 12.97 5.33
C LEU A 204 -20.01 11.47 5.40
N LEU A 205 -19.57 10.69 4.43
CA LEU A 205 -19.78 9.25 4.35
C LEU A 205 -19.09 8.50 5.51
N ARG A 206 -17.92 8.95 5.96
CA ARG A 206 -17.19 8.42 7.11
C ARG A 206 -18.02 8.42 8.39
N SER A 207 -18.96 9.38 8.51
CA SER A 207 -19.74 9.66 9.71
C SER A 207 -21.25 9.55 9.48
N HIS A 208 -21.69 8.43 8.93
CA HIS A 208 -23.11 8.05 8.73
C HIS A 208 -23.89 8.90 7.70
N GLY A 209 -23.25 9.79 6.94
CA GLY A 209 -23.94 10.69 6.01
C GLY A 209 -24.83 11.72 6.71
N ILE A 210 -24.52 12.05 7.96
CA ILE A 210 -25.33 12.92 8.82
C ILE A 210 -24.75 14.34 8.83
N VAL A 211 -25.64 15.30 8.61
CA VAL A 211 -25.37 16.76 8.72
C VAL A 211 -26.14 17.32 9.92
N LYS A 212 -25.45 18.08 10.78
CA LYS A 212 -26.12 18.82 11.87
C LYS A 212 -26.71 20.12 11.30
N LYS A 213 -28.04 20.26 11.42
CA LYS A 213 -28.76 21.50 11.06
C LYS A 213 -28.83 22.47 12.24
N ARG A 214 -28.96 21.93 13.46
CA ARG A 214 -28.99 22.66 14.75
C ARG A 214 -28.36 21.80 15.82
N LEU A 215 -28.17 22.32 17.02
CA LEU A 215 -27.59 21.56 18.14
C LEU A 215 -28.33 20.24 18.47
N TRP A 216 -29.62 20.21 18.24
CA TRP A 216 -30.51 19.07 18.54
C TRP A 216 -31.14 18.46 17.29
N ASP A 217 -30.87 18.99 16.10
CA ASP A 217 -31.50 18.57 14.85
C ASP A 217 -30.43 18.13 13.84
N SER A 218 -30.58 16.93 13.35
CA SER A 218 -29.68 16.30 12.39
C SER A 218 -30.48 15.68 11.25
N ASP A 219 -29.88 15.66 10.06
CA ASP A 219 -30.47 15.02 8.90
C ASP A 219 -29.46 14.06 8.29
N MET A 220 -29.90 12.86 7.93
CA MET A 220 -29.11 11.91 7.15
C MET A 220 -29.36 12.18 5.67
N VAL A 221 -28.42 12.86 5.02
CA VAL A 221 -28.56 13.29 3.63
C VAL A 221 -28.02 12.26 2.63
N GLU A 222 -27.22 11.31 3.08
CA GLU A 222 -26.68 10.22 2.26
C GLU A 222 -26.46 8.97 3.14
N LEU A 223 -26.45 7.78 2.53
CA LEU A 223 -26.12 6.55 3.25
C LEU A 223 -24.62 6.54 3.57
N GLY A 224 -24.27 6.66 4.83
CA GLY A 224 -22.88 6.66 5.29
C GLY A 224 -22.57 5.51 6.24
N TYR A 225 -21.33 5.53 6.75
CA TYR A 225 -20.72 4.45 7.51
C TYR A 225 -20.13 4.94 8.83
N ASN A 226 -19.75 4.03 9.70
CA ASN A 226 -18.93 4.35 10.86
C ASN A 226 -17.48 3.95 10.59
N TYR A 227 -16.76 4.80 9.86
CA TYR A 227 -15.36 4.57 9.47
C TYR A 227 -14.40 5.57 10.12
N ARG A 228 -14.83 6.21 11.21
CA ARG A 228 -14.02 7.17 11.97
C ARG A 228 -12.82 6.52 12.60
N LEU A 229 -11.66 7.19 12.54
CA LEU A 229 -10.50 6.92 13.38
C LEU A 229 -10.72 7.62 14.74
N SER A 230 -10.32 7.00 15.83
CA SER A 230 -10.42 7.61 17.17
C SER A 230 -9.34 8.67 17.39
N ASP A 231 -9.61 9.64 18.26
CA ASP A 231 -8.62 10.67 18.64
C ASP A 231 -7.35 10.06 19.25
N VAL A 232 -7.50 8.98 20.01
CA VAL A 232 -6.37 8.25 20.60
C VAL A 232 -5.46 7.68 19.50
N ALA A 233 -6.03 7.06 18.47
CA ALA A 233 -5.28 6.55 17.33
C ALA A 233 -4.66 7.69 16.50
N CYS A 234 -5.36 8.83 16.35
CA CYS A 234 -4.84 10.03 15.69
C CYS A 234 -3.64 10.61 16.45
N ALA A 235 -3.66 10.65 17.78
CA ALA A 235 -2.55 11.10 18.60
C ALA A 235 -1.28 10.25 18.38
N LEU A 236 -1.45 8.92 18.24
CA LEU A 236 -0.36 8.03 17.86
C LEU A 236 0.14 8.36 16.45
N GLY A 237 -0.76 8.52 15.47
CA GLY A 237 -0.42 8.84 14.08
C GLY A 237 0.38 10.14 13.95
N ILE A 238 -0.01 11.19 14.67
CA ILE A 238 0.72 12.46 14.74
C ILE A 238 2.15 12.27 15.26
N ASN A 239 2.32 11.47 16.31
CA ASN A 239 3.65 11.22 16.87
C ASN A 239 4.51 10.34 15.96
N GLN A 240 3.93 9.30 15.38
CA GLN A 240 4.57 8.42 14.41
C GLN A 240 5.03 9.17 13.15
N LEU A 241 4.22 10.13 12.66
CA LEU A 241 4.56 10.92 11.48
C LEU A 241 5.82 11.78 11.70
N LYS A 242 6.07 12.28 12.91
CA LYS A 242 7.29 13.01 13.25
C LYS A 242 8.55 12.18 13.12
N LYS A 243 8.44 10.86 13.24
CA LYS A 243 9.57 9.91 13.17
C LYS A 243 9.71 9.25 11.80
N LEU A 244 8.77 9.50 10.89
CA LEU A 244 8.68 8.78 9.63
C LEU A 244 9.97 8.89 8.79
N ASP A 245 10.50 10.09 8.58
CA ASP A 245 11.68 10.27 7.74
C ASP A 245 12.91 9.52 8.32
N HIS A 246 13.10 9.53 9.63
CA HIS A 246 14.13 8.74 10.29
C HIS A 246 13.92 7.23 10.11
N ASN A 247 12.67 6.75 10.23
CA ASN A 247 12.34 5.34 10.01
C ASN A 247 12.60 4.92 8.55
N LEU A 248 12.33 5.79 7.59
CA LEU A 248 12.62 5.56 6.17
C LEU A 248 14.14 5.52 5.89
N GLU A 249 14.93 6.36 6.55
CA GLU A 249 16.40 6.31 6.48
C GLU A 249 16.94 4.97 6.98
N LYS A 250 16.41 4.46 8.09
CA LYS A 250 16.77 3.13 8.62
C LYS A 250 16.43 2.00 7.65
N ARG A 251 15.25 2.03 7.04
CA ARG A 251 14.86 1.07 6.00
C ARG A 251 15.78 1.14 4.78
N GLU A 252 16.14 2.35 4.34
CA GLU A 252 17.06 2.53 3.22
C GLU A 252 18.48 2.05 3.53
N GLU A 253 18.96 2.21 4.78
CA GLU A 253 20.24 1.65 5.23
C GLU A 253 20.29 0.12 5.05
N ILE A 254 19.24 -0.57 5.50
CA ILE A 254 19.11 -2.04 5.35
C ILE A 254 18.99 -2.42 3.87
N ALA A 255 18.14 -1.73 3.11
CA ALA A 255 17.94 -2.00 1.69
C ALA A 255 19.21 -1.78 0.88
N SER A 256 19.97 -0.71 1.15
CA SER A 256 21.25 -0.40 0.49
C SER A 256 22.30 -1.48 0.77
N PHE A 257 22.34 -2.02 2.00
CA PHE A 257 23.18 -3.18 2.31
C PHE A 257 22.80 -4.38 1.43
N TYR A 258 21.51 -4.70 1.33
CA TYR A 258 21.05 -5.80 0.48
C TYR A 258 21.31 -5.54 -1.01
N ASP A 259 21.04 -4.33 -1.51
CA ASP A 259 21.28 -3.96 -2.91
C ASP A 259 22.73 -4.20 -3.31
N LYS A 260 23.70 -3.93 -2.41
CA LYS A 260 25.13 -4.18 -2.60
C LYS A 260 25.49 -5.66 -2.54
N GLU A 261 25.03 -6.36 -1.49
CA GLU A 261 25.41 -7.76 -1.24
C GLU A 261 24.77 -8.73 -2.25
N PHE A 262 23.63 -8.35 -2.85
CA PHE A 262 22.89 -9.18 -3.80
C PHE A 262 23.18 -8.87 -5.27
N GLU A 263 24.06 -7.91 -5.56
CA GLU A 263 24.29 -7.42 -6.94
C GLU A 263 24.68 -8.54 -7.92
N LYS A 264 25.49 -9.49 -7.48
CA LYS A 264 26.05 -10.57 -8.32
C LYS A 264 25.79 -11.93 -7.73
N ASN A 265 24.52 -12.30 -7.55
CA ASN A 265 24.18 -13.64 -7.05
C ASN A 265 23.51 -14.49 -8.15
N PRO A 266 23.65 -15.82 -8.11
CA PRO A 266 23.12 -16.70 -9.16
C PRO A 266 21.71 -17.26 -8.86
N TYR A 267 20.99 -16.74 -7.85
CA TYR A 267 19.77 -17.36 -7.35
C TYR A 267 18.52 -16.52 -7.62
N PHE A 268 18.66 -15.20 -7.58
CA PHE A 268 17.54 -14.26 -7.69
C PHE A 268 17.98 -12.88 -8.18
N SER A 269 17.04 -12.10 -8.62
CA SER A 269 17.20 -10.66 -8.86
C SER A 269 16.50 -9.82 -7.79
N THR A 270 16.87 -8.54 -7.69
CA THR A 270 16.22 -7.55 -6.84
C THR A 270 15.51 -6.49 -7.69
N ILE A 271 14.50 -5.84 -7.13
CA ILE A 271 13.82 -4.74 -7.80
C ILE A 271 14.71 -3.49 -7.75
N LYS A 272 15.10 -3.00 -8.93
CA LYS A 272 15.90 -1.78 -9.05
C LYS A 272 15.03 -0.53 -8.99
N ILE A 273 15.26 0.32 -7.99
CA ILE A 273 14.60 1.61 -7.89
C ILE A 273 15.28 2.59 -8.84
N LYS A 274 14.50 3.27 -9.69
CA LYS A 274 15.01 4.26 -10.63
C LYS A 274 15.57 5.48 -9.89
N ASN A 275 16.62 6.09 -10.40
CA ASN A 275 17.36 7.19 -9.73
C ASN A 275 16.55 8.46 -9.45
N TYR A 276 15.42 8.64 -10.13
CA TYR A 276 14.49 9.75 -9.86
C TYR A 276 13.38 9.39 -8.89
N LYS A 277 13.42 8.18 -8.27
CA LYS A 277 12.49 7.73 -7.24
C LYS A 277 13.23 7.46 -5.94
N LYS A 278 12.54 7.67 -4.80
CA LYS A 278 12.96 7.18 -3.49
C LYS A 278 11.84 6.30 -2.97
N SER A 279 12.09 5.01 -2.81
CA SER A 279 11.12 4.07 -2.24
C SER A 279 10.99 4.28 -0.72
N SER A 280 9.82 4.02 -0.14
CA SER A 280 9.66 3.89 1.30
C SER A 280 10.27 2.61 1.85
N ARG A 281 10.71 1.69 0.99
CA ARG A 281 11.25 0.36 1.35
C ARG A 281 10.30 -0.38 2.31
N HIS A 282 9.00 -0.26 2.06
CA HIS A 282 8.02 -1.01 2.84
C HIS A 282 8.23 -2.52 2.72
N LEU A 283 8.57 -3.00 1.52
CA LEU A 283 8.99 -4.37 1.25
C LEU A 283 10.39 -4.38 0.61
N TYR A 284 11.10 -5.47 0.82
CA TYR A 284 12.29 -5.81 0.05
C TYR A 284 12.10 -7.17 -0.65
N PRO A 285 11.48 -7.17 -1.84
CA PRO A 285 11.25 -8.37 -2.61
C PRO A 285 12.53 -8.86 -3.28
N ILE A 286 12.79 -10.17 -3.22
CA ILE A 286 13.71 -10.88 -4.09
C ILE A 286 12.89 -11.71 -5.08
N LEU A 287 13.38 -11.83 -6.31
CA LEU A 287 12.71 -12.55 -7.39
C LEU A 287 13.58 -13.73 -7.79
N LEU A 288 13.24 -14.93 -7.34
CA LEU A 288 13.94 -16.17 -7.67
C LEU A 288 14.03 -16.35 -9.19
N PHE A 289 15.14 -16.91 -9.67
CA PHE A 289 15.23 -17.30 -11.07
C PHE A 289 14.37 -18.56 -11.34
N PRO A 290 13.92 -18.77 -12.59
CA PRO A 290 12.93 -19.80 -12.94
C PRO A 290 13.31 -21.21 -12.45
N GLU A 291 14.59 -21.54 -12.43
CA GLU A 291 15.10 -22.83 -11.94
C GLU A 291 14.85 -23.10 -10.45
N PHE A 292 14.49 -22.04 -9.68
CA PHE A 292 14.20 -22.16 -8.24
C PHE A 292 12.71 -22.08 -7.90
N TYR A 293 11.81 -21.93 -8.88
CA TYR A 293 10.38 -21.76 -8.61
C TYR A 293 9.74 -22.94 -7.88
N CYS A 294 10.14 -24.17 -8.20
CA CYS A 294 9.60 -25.37 -7.54
C CYS A 294 10.13 -25.56 -6.11
N GLN A 295 11.25 -24.94 -5.76
CA GLN A 295 11.81 -24.98 -4.41
C GLN A 295 11.36 -23.79 -3.53
N LYS A 296 10.50 -22.92 -4.03
CA LYS A 296 10.07 -21.71 -3.27
C LYS A 296 9.43 -22.06 -1.94
N GLU A 297 8.59 -23.08 -1.88
CA GLU A 297 7.93 -23.55 -0.65
C GLU A 297 8.96 -24.06 0.36
N GLU A 298 9.87 -24.94 -0.06
CA GLU A 298 10.96 -25.45 0.78
C GLU A 298 11.88 -24.32 1.28
N LEU A 299 12.21 -23.35 0.41
CA LEU A 299 13.00 -22.18 0.76
C LEU A 299 12.27 -21.32 1.81
N PHE A 300 10.98 -21.09 1.61
CA PHE A 300 10.14 -20.32 2.53
C PHE A 300 10.11 -20.95 3.93
N GLU A 301 9.83 -22.25 4.01
CA GLU A 301 9.80 -22.98 5.28
C GLU A 301 11.17 -23.05 5.96
N SER A 302 12.23 -23.30 5.19
CA SER A 302 13.60 -23.34 5.69
C SER A 302 14.05 -22.01 6.29
N LEU A 303 13.68 -20.88 5.66
CA LEU A 303 13.94 -19.53 6.19
C LEU A 303 13.20 -19.30 7.51
N LEU A 304 11.92 -19.67 7.58
CA LEU A 304 11.13 -19.57 8.81
C LEU A 304 11.76 -20.39 9.95
N HIS A 305 12.15 -21.63 9.70
CA HIS A 305 12.80 -22.50 10.68
C HIS A 305 14.15 -21.94 11.14
N ALA A 306 14.87 -21.24 10.26
CA ALA A 306 16.13 -20.57 10.58
C ALA A 306 15.95 -19.22 11.30
N GLY A 307 14.71 -18.82 11.60
CA GLY A 307 14.41 -17.58 12.30
C GLY A 307 14.30 -16.32 11.40
N VAL A 308 14.25 -16.48 10.08
CA VAL A 308 14.04 -15.42 9.09
C VAL A 308 12.59 -15.45 8.63
N GLY A 309 11.78 -14.51 9.10
CA GLY A 309 10.37 -14.38 8.75
C GLY A 309 10.21 -13.74 7.38
N VAL A 310 9.88 -14.53 6.38
CA VAL A 310 9.60 -14.11 5.00
C VAL A 310 8.11 -14.11 4.71
N GLN A 311 7.70 -13.43 3.63
CA GLN A 311 6.30 -13.38 3.17
C GLN A 311 6.26 -13.33 1.65
N VAL A 312 5.10 -13.62 1.05
CA VAL A 312 4.85 -13.49 -0.38
C VAL A 312 3.88 -12.32 -0.64
N HIS A 313 4.32 -11.34 -1.40
CA HIS A 313 3.55 -10.18 -1.82
C HIS A 313 3.47 -10.09 -3.35
N TYR A 314 2.37 -10.48 -3.96
CA TYR A 314 1.16 -11.10 -3.43
C TYR A 314 0.76 -12.28 -4.34
N LYS A 315 -0.07 -13.20 -3.83
CA LYS A 315 -0.84 -14.06 -4.72
C LYS A 315 -1.73 -13.15 -5.58
N PRO A 316 -1.71 -13.25 -6.92
CA PRO A 316 -2.54 -12.42 -7.76
C PRO A 316 -4.02 -12.49 -7.35
N THR A 317 -4.67 -11.33 -7.25
CA THR A 317 -6.04 -11.25 -6.72
C THR A 317 -7.02 -12.15 -7.47
N TYR A 318 -6.88 -12.30 -8.78
CA TYR A 318 -7.72 -13.19 -9.59
C TYR A 318 -7.51 -14.69 -9.27
N GLU A 319 -6.42 -15.07 -8.60
CA GLU A 319 -6.17 -16.45 -8.20
C GLU A 319 -6.91 -16.87 -6.91
N PHE A 320 -7.53 -15.95 -6.17
CA PHE A 320 -8.40 -16.30 -5.05
C PHE A 320 -9.69 -16.95 -5.54
N SER A 321 -10.18 -17.96 -4.83
CA SER A 321 -11.38 -18.73 -5.20
C SER A 321 -12.60 -17.85 -5.45
N PHE A 322 -12.75 -16.77 -4.66
CA PHE A 322 -13.83 -15.80 -4.83
C PHE A 322 -13.76 -15.11 -6.21
N TYR A 323 -12.58 -14.62 -6.60
CA TYR A 323 -12.37 -13.93 -7.86
C TYR A 323 -12.45 -14.87 -9.06
N LYS A 324 -11.95 -16.10 -8.96
CA LYS A 324 -12.13 -17.14 -10.00
C LYS A 324 -13.60 -17.43 -10.25
N LYS A 325 -14.40 -17.52 -9.19
CA LYS A 325 -15.86 -17.71 -9.32
C LYS A 325 -16.54 -16.49 -9.96
N LEU A 326 -16.08 -15.29 -9.63
CA LEU A 326 -16.68 -14.03 -10.11
C LEU A 326 -16.31 -13.69 -11.56
N LEU A 327 -15.04 -13.87 -11.92
CA LEU A 327 -14.44 -13.36 -13.16
C LEU A 327 -14.03 -14.46 -14.14
N GLY A 328 -14.08 -15.75 -13.73
CA GLY A 328 -13.51 -16.86 -14.49
C GLY A 328 -12.00 -16.96 -14.38
N GLU A 329 -11.40 -17.79 -15.22
CA GLU A 329 -9.95 -17.98 -15.28
C GLU A 329 -9.29 -16.78 -15.99
N ILE A 330 -8.39 -16.12 -15.30
CA ILE A 330 -7.58 -15.01 -15.82
C ILE A 330 -6.13 -15.45 -15.81
N LYS A 331 -5.39 -15.10 -16.87
CA LYS A 331 -3.95 -15.32 -16.98
C LYS A 331 -3.25 -14.04 -17.36
N LEU A 332 -2.41 -13.52 -16.46
CA LEU A 332 -1.58 -12.36 -16.70
C LEU A 332 -0.11 -12.79 -16.47
N GLN A 333 0.60 -12.95 -17.58
CA GLN A 333 1.88 -13.65 -17.62
C GLN A 333 2.90 -13.09 -16.64
N ASN A 334 2.99 -11.75 -16.53
CA ASN A 334 3.98 -11.14 -15.64
C ASN A 334 3.59 -11.31 -14.17
N ALA A 335 2.30 -11.14 -13.84
CA ALA A 335 1.81 -11.33 -12.47
C ALA A 335 1.96 -12.80 -12.02
N ASP A 336 1.65 -13.76 -12.89
CA ASP A 336 1.82 -15.18 -12.61
C ASP A 336 3.29 -15.53 -12.36
N ASN A 337 4.19 -15.02 -13.20
CA ASN A 337 5.64 -15.26 -13.06
C ASN A 337 6.19 -14.56 -11.80
N PHE A 338 5.75 -13.34 -11.54
CA PHE A 338 6.16 -12.59 -10.34
C PHE A 338 5.75 -13.35 -9.06
N TYR A 339 4.53 -13.85 -8.98
CA TYR A 339 4.07 -14.64 -7.85
C TYR A 339 4.91 -15.91 -7.63
N LYS A 340 5.32 -16.58 -8.71
CA LYS A 340 6.22 -17.75 -8.61
C LYS A 340 7.60 -17.39 -8.07
N ALA A 341 8.08 -16.20 -8.43
CA ALA A 341 9.44 -15.77 -8.12
C ALA A 341 9.59 -15.08 -6.77
N GLU A 342 8.58 -14.32 -6.33
CA GLU A 342 8.71 -13.32 -5.26
C GLU A 342 8.74 -13.94 -3.87
N LEU A 343 9.71 -13.46 -3.07
CA LEU A 343 9.76 -13.58 -1.62
C LEU A 343 10.20 -12.22 -1.04
N SER A 344 9.42 -11.68 -0.13
CA SER A 344 9.80 -10.49 0.64
C SER A 344 10.58 -10.90 1.88
N ILE A 345 11.81 -10.44 1.98
CA ILE A 345 12.70 -10.66 3.12
C ILE A 345 12.63 -9.51 4.13
N PRO A 346 13.08 -9.70 5.39
CA PRO A 346 13.05 -8.67 6.41
C PRO A 346 13.72 -7.37 5.99
N CYS A 347 12.98 -6.24 6.06
CA CYS A 347 13.49 -4.90 5.83
C CYS A 347 12.62 -3.89 6.60
N HIS A 348 13.02 -3.54 7.82
CA HIS A 348 12.26 -2.59 8.65
C HIS A 348 13.17 -1.79 9.59
N GLN A 349 12.66 -0.70 10.13
CA GLN A 349 13.41 0.30 10.90
C GLN A 349 13.97 -0.21 12.24
N GLU A 350 13.47 -1.33 12.75
CA GLU A 350 13.99 -1.97 13.97
C GLU A 350 15.23 -2.85 13.73
N MET A 351 15.57 -3.09 12.45
CA MET A 351 16.77 -3.84 12.09
C MET A 351 18.03 -3.00 12.14
N ASN A 352 19.14 -3.67 12.36
CA ASN A 352 20.48 -3.13 12.18
C ASN A 352 21.28 -3.97 11.13
N LEU A 353 22.48 -3.53 10.79
CA LEU A 353 23.31 -4.21 9.78
C LEU A 353 23.72 -5.63 10.17
N LYS A 354 23.75 -5.99 11.48
CA LYS A 354 24.00 -7.38 11.90
C LYS A 354 22.81 -8.26 11.58
N ASP A 355 21.60 -7.74 11.76
CA ASP A 355 20.36 -8.43 11.39
C ASP A 355 20.29 -8.65 9.86
N ALA A 356 20.60 -7.60 9.08
CA ALA A 356 20.65 -7.71 7.62
C ALA A 356 21.69 -8.73 7.15
N LYS A 357 22.87 -8.75 7.78
CA LYS A 357 23.90 -9.75 7.48
C LYS A 357 23.42 -11.17 7.83
N PHE A 358 22.77 -11.35 8.98
CA PHE A 358 22.20 -12.64 9.37
C PHE A 358 21.17 -13.15 8.34
N VAL A 359 20.26 -12.26 7.89
CA VAL A 359 19.29 -12.62 6.83
C VAL A 359 20.00 -13.05 5.55
N LYS A 360 20.99 -12.26 5.09
CA LYS A 360 21.77 -12.57 3.90
C LYS A 360 22.48 -13.91 4.03
N ASP A 361 23.27 -14.13 5.08
CA ASP A 361 24.07 -15.33 5.27
C ASP A 361 23.17 -16.58 5.36
N THR A 362 22.02 -16.49 6.05
CA THR A 362 21.03 -17.56 6.16
C THR A 362 20.40 -17.85 4.79
N LEU A 363 19.98 -16.84 4.04
CA LEU A 363 19.39 -16.98 2.72
C LEU A 363 20.33 -17.69 1.76
N PHE A 364 21.59 -17.28 1.68
CA PHE A 364 22.57 -17.90 0.79
C PHE A 364 22.89 -19.34 1.21
N SER A 365 23.06 -19.61 2.53
CA SER A 365 23.32 -20.96 3.04
C SER A 365 22.18 -21.93 2.67
N ILE A 366 20.93 -21.49 2.71
CA ILE A 366 19.78 -22.33 2.34
C ILE A 366 19.72 -22.52 0.82
N LEU A 367 19.89 -21.44 0.04
CA LEU A 367 19.89 -21.50 -1.44
C LEU A 367 20.98 -22.41 -2.00
N GLU A 368 22.16 -22.43 -1.38
CA GLU A 368 23.23 -23.37 -1.75
C GLU A 368 22.86 -24.84 -1.48
N LYS A 369 22.13 -25.13 -0.40
CA LYS A 369 21.64 -26.47 -0.09
C LYS A 369 20.55 -26.90 -1.07
N VAL A 370 19.59 -26.05 -1.30
CA VAL A 370 18.51 -26.28 -2.26
C VAL A 370 19.06 -26.51 -3.67
N LYS A 371 20.09 -25.76 -4.10
CA LYS A 371 20.75 -25.99 -5.39
C LYS A 371 21.43 -27.36 -5.49
N LYS A 372 22.03 -27.87 -4.40
CA LYS A 372 22.68 -29.18 -4.37
C LYS A 372 21.68 -30.34 -4.37
N GLY A 373 20.45 -30.10 -3.89
CA GLY A 373 19.34 -31.07 -3.90
C GLY A 373 18.57 -31.14 -5.22
N TYR A 374 19.07 -30.51 -6.29
CA TYR A 374 18.46 -30.55 -7.61
C TYR A 374 18.43 -31.99 -8.12
N CYS A 375 17.29 -32.66 -7.95
CA CYS A 375 16.98 -33.88 -8.69
C CYS A 375 16.55 -33.48 -10.09
N GLY A 376 17.33 -33.91 -11.09
CA GLY A 376 17.02 -33.79 -12.50
C GLY A 376 15.71 -34.45 -12.92
#